data_7144889fd2a540f9e5333a7693801e1d
#
_entry.id   7144889fd2a540f9e5333a7693801e1d
#
_cell.length_a   1.000
_cell.length_b   1.000
_cell.length_c   1.000
_cell.angle_alpha   90.00
_cell.angle_beta   90.00
_cell.angle_gamma   90.00
#
_symmetry.space_group_name_H-M   'P 1'
#
loop_
_entity.id
_entity.type
_entity.pdbx_description
1 polymer ?
#
loop_
_entity_poly.entity_id
_entity_poly.type
_entity_poly.pdbx_seq_one_letter_code
_entity_poly.pdbx_strand_id
1 'polypeptide(L)'
;GKCSVVCPVGVEGDKIRIAHRSRKKYSIAHDYSLIDEGKFIGSMTEKRRVLYFMGCMTALTPAIRKAVTAIMDKAGEDYTIMDGDGGICCGRPMLVAGRKDDAMEMIEKNTKIIKASGASVLLVNCPICYKIFKENYSLEGIEILHHTEYIDRLVSEGRIAIDRSETKYVYHDPCELGRGCGIYDQPRNVVVAAGTLVEADVNGKESICCGGSIGSLSLGFDKRKALTENALKHLTCGSPDVIVTACPLCKTTFNRYSDRPVADIAEVTAERLI
;
A
#
# COMPACT_ATOMS: atom_id res chain seq x y z
N GLY A 1 8.45 -10.13 6.76
CA GLY A 1 9.68 -9.50 7.21
C GLY A 1 9.94 -9.53 8.72
N LYS A 2 8.99 -10.00 9.60
CA LYS A 2 9.23 -9.97 11.06
C LYS A 2 10.49 -10.76 11.45
N CYS A 3 10.71 -11.94 10.88
CA CYS A 3 11.91 -12.75 11.18
C CYS A 3 13.22 -12.02 10.84
N SER A 4 13.24 -11.22 9.77
CA SER A 4 14.43 -10.44 9.40
C SER A 4 14.69 -9.29 10.35
N VAL A 5 13.63 -8.63 10.84
CA VAL A 5 13.73 -7.49 11.76
C VAL A 5 14.17 -7.91 13.16
N VAL A 6 13.68 -9.05 13.65
CA VAL A 6 13.99 -9.55 15.01
C VAL A 6 15.20 -10.50 15.05
N CYS A 7 15.84 -10.75 13.92
CA CYS A 7 16.97 -11.66 13.86
C CYS A 7 18.23 -11.05 14.50
N PRO A 8 18.75 -11.61 15.59
CA PRO A 8 19.90 -11.01 16.30
C PRO A 8 21.20 -11.07 15.49
N VAL A 9 21.25 -11.91 14.45
CA VAL A 9 22.42 -12.07 13.56
C VAL A 9 22.16 -11.50 12.14
N GLY A 10 21.11 -10.72 11.96
CA GLY A 10 20.84 -10.00 10.72
C GLY A 10 20.47 -10.87 9.51
N VAL A 11 19.95 -12.08 9.71
CA VAL A 11 19.54 -12.94 8.60
C VAL A 11 18.28 -12.42 7.93
N GLU A 12 18.37 -12.08 6.66
CA GLU A 12 17.25 -11.62 5.82
C GLU A 12 16.43 -12.81 5.28
N GLY A 13 15.59 -13.38 6.13
CA GLY A 13 14.81 -14.58 5.82
C GLY A 13 13.85 -14.43 4.65
N ASP A 14 13.39 -13.23 4.34
CA ASP A 14 12.57 -12.91 3.17
C ASP A 14 13.37 -12.99 1.87
N LYS A 15 14.60 -12.49 1.82
CA LYS A 15 15.49 -12.63 0.65
C LYS A 15 15.86 -14.10 0.41
N ILE A 16 16.17 -14.86 1.45
CA ILE A 16 16.43 -16.30 1.35
C ILE A 16 15.22 -17.03 0.75
N ARG A 17 14.01 -16.68 1.18
CA ARG A 17 12.77 -17.26 0.64
C ARG A 17 12.56 -16.95 -0.83
N ILE A 18 12.81 -15.72 -1.25
CA ILE A 18 12.73 -15.30 -2.66
C ILE A 18 13.75 -16.09 -3.50
N ALA A 19 14.99 -16.18 -3.04
CA ALA A 19 16.04 -16.95 -3.72
C ALA A 19 15.70 -18.45 -3.82
N HIS A 20 15.06 -19.03 -2.80
CA HIS A 20 14.58 -20.41 -2.87
C HIS A 20 13.44 -20.58 -3.89
N ARG A 21 12.52 -19.64 -3.95
CA ARG A 21 11.38 -19.64 -4.89
C ARG A 21 11.82 -19.47 -6.34
N SER A 22 12.90 -18.75 -6.61
CA SER A 22 13.43 -18.59 -7.97
C SER A 22 13.85 -19.93 -8.61
N ARG A 23 14.20 -20.93 -7.79
CA ARG A 23 14.52 -22.28 -8.29
C ARG A 23 13.29 -23.10 -8.70
N LYS A 24 12.09 -22.75 -8.20
CA LYS A 24 10.85 -23.51 -8.39
C LYS A 24 9.80 -22.81 -9.27
N LYS A 25 9.97 -21.53 -9.57
CA LYS A 25 9.05 -20.69 -10.35
C LYS A 25 7.57 -20.95 -10.01
N TYR A 26 7.11 -20.42 -8.90
CA TYR A 26 5.71 -20.58 -8.49
C TYR A 26 4.76 -19.92 -9.49
N SER A 27 3.68 -20.61 -9.86
CA SER A 27 2.58 -20.00 -10.60
C SER A 27 1.84 -19.02 -9.72
N ILE A 28 1.53 -17.85 -10.26
CA ILE A 28 0.65 -16.87 -9.63
C ILE A 28 -0.60 -16.85 -10.48
N ALA A 29 -1.76 -17.11 -9.85
CA ALA A 29 -3.06 -17.02 -10.53
C ALA A 29 -3.45 -15.52 -10.65
N HIS A 30 -2.71 -14.77 -11.47
CA HIS A 30 -3.03 -13.39 -11.80
C HIS A 30 -2.61 -13.15 -13.24
N ASP A 31 -3.55 -12.69 -14.04
CA ASP A 31 -3.24 -12.24 -15.39
C ASP A 31 -2.57 -10.86 -15.28
N TYR A 32 -1.25 -10.85 -15.49
CA TYR A 32 -0.46 -9.65 -15.57
C TYR A 32 -0.33 -9.25 -17.03
N SER A 33 -1.44 -9.01 -17.71
CA SER A 33 -1.41 -8.47 -19.04
C SER A 33 -0.58 -7.19 -19.04
N LEU A 34 0.38 -7.14 -19.91
CA LEU A 34 1.28 -6.01 -20.04
C LEU A 34 0.52 -4.89 -20.73
N ILE A 35 0.67 -3.67 -20.21
CA ILE A 35 0.07 -2.49 -20.84
C ILE A 35 0.73 -2.26 -22.19
N ASP A 36 -0.08 -1.86 -23.15
CA ASP A 36 0.40 -1.25 -24.36
C ASP A 36 1.02 0.13 -24.04
N GLU A 37 2.35 0.16 -23.94
CA GLU A 37 3.12 1.38 -23.64
C GLU A 37 2.77 2.53 -24.60
N GLY A 38 2.65 2.21 -25.89
CA GLY A 38 2.37 3.20 -26.94
C GLY A 38 1.01 3.87 -26.74
N LYS A 39 -0.02 3.08 -26.42
CA LYS A 39 -1.35 3.59 -26.16
C LYS A 39 -1.39 4.48 -24.93
N PHE A 40 -0.72 4.07 -23.85
CA PHE A 40 -0.70 4.85 -22.61
C PHE A 40 0.07 6.15 -22.75
N ILE A 41 1.30 6.11 -23.30
CA ILE A 41 2.11 7.32 -23.53
C ILE A 41 1.40 8.27 -24.49
N GLY A 42 0.75 7.76 -25.53
CA GLY A 42 -0.02 8.56 -26.49
C GLY A 42 -1.27 9.21 -25.91
N SER A 43 -1.81 8.71 -24.81
CA SER A 43 -2.96 9.30 -24.11
C SER A 43 -2.60 10.43 -23.14
N MET A 44 -1.33 10.56 -22.76
CA MET A 44 -0.85 11.64 -21.88
C MET A 44 -0.58 12.91 -22.67
N THR A 45 -1.62 13.72 -22.84
CA THR A 45 -1.56 14.98 -23.61
C THR A 45 -0.91 16.14 -22.86
N GLU A 46 -0.88 16.07 -21.53
CA GLU A 46 -0.34 17.11 -20.64
C GLU A 46 0.51 16.53 -19.52
N LYS A 47 1.60 17.22 -19.18
CA LYS A 47 2.43 16.87 -18.02
C LYS A 47 1.72 17.35 -16.75
N ARG A 48 1.51 16.45 -15.81
CA ARG A 48 0.93 16.73 -14.50
C ARG A 48 1.98 16.55 -13.41
N ARG A 49 1.83 17.30 -12.32
CA ARG A 49 2.77 17.22 -11.20
C ARG A 49 2.78 15.84 -10.54
N VAL A 50 1.61 15.26 -10.34
CA VAL A 50 1.44 13.97 -9.68
C VAL A 50 0.97 12.91 -10.66
N LEU A 51 1.69 11.81 -10.73
CA LEU A 51 1.24 10.57 -11.37
C LEU A 51 0.73 9.62 -10.28
N TYR A 52 -0.57 9.34 -10.29
CA TYR A 52 -1.16 8.40 -9.34
C TYR A 52 -1.19 6.99 -9.91
N PHE A 53 -0.39 6.11 -9.32
CA PHE A 53 -0.37 4.67 -9.60
C PHE A 53 -1.27 3.94 -8.60
N MET A 54 -2.44 3.49 -9.04
CA MET A 54 -3.41 2.79 -8.17
C MET A 54 -2.97 1.37 -7.84
N GLY A 55 -2.45 0.66 -8.84
CA GLY A 55 -2.07 -0.75 -8.74
C GLY A 55 -3.26 -1.71 -8.72
N CYS A 56 -2.97 -2.99 -8.97
CA CYS A 56 -3.97 -4.04 -9.16
C CYS A 56 -4.91 -4.27 -7.95
N MET A 57 -4.42 -4.04 -6.72
CA MET A 57 -5.26 -4.24 -5.52
C MET A 57 -6.31 -3.15 -5.32
N THR A 58 -6.08 -1.94 -5.83
CA THR A 58 -7.05 -0.84 -5.73
C THR A 58 -8.26 -1.07 -6.62
N ALA A 59 -8.11 -1.80 -7.71
CA ALA A 59 -9.24 -2.25 -8.53
C ALA A 59 -10.26 -3.09 -7.71
N LEU A 60 -9.77 -3.84 -6.72
CA LEU A 60 -10.60 -4.61 -5.77
C LEU A 60 -11.11 -3.78 -4.59
N THR A 61 -10.66 -2.54 -4.45
CA THR A 61 -11.02 -1.62 -3.36
C THR A 61 -11.31 -0.21 -3.92
N PRO A 62 -12.34 -0.04 -4.77
CA PRO A 62 -12.60 1.21 -5.50
C PRO A 62 -12.87 2.40 -4.57
N ALA A 63 -13.31 2.16 -3.34
CA ALA A 63 -13.49 3.21 -2.34
C ALA A 63 -12.18 3.93 -2.00
N ILE A 64 -11.05 3.21 -1.96
CA ILE A 64 -9.73 3.82 -1.72
C ILE A 64 -9.37 4.78 -2.87
N ARG A 65 -9.57 4.34 -4.13
CA ARG A 65 -9.36 5.22 -5.29
C ARG A 65 -10.18 6.49 -5.17
N LYS A 66 -11.50 6.36 -4.92
CA LYS A 66 -12.42 7.48 -4.78
C LYS A 66 -11.96 8.44 -3.67
N ALA A 67 -11.51 7.90 -2.55
CA ALA A 67 -11.03 8.70 -1.43
C ALA A 67 -9.74 9.46 -1.78
N VAL A 68 -8.74 8.79 -2.37
CA VAL A 68 -7.48 9.43 -2.76
C VAL A 68 -7.71 10.52 -3.80
N THR A 69 -8.57 10.30 -4.81
CA THR A 69 -8.89 11.33 -5.81
C THR A 69 -9.63 12.52 -5.19
N ALA A 70 -10.59 12.28 -4.29
CA ALA A 70 -11.28 13.35 -3.57
C ALA A 70 -10.33 14.22 -2.72
N ILE A 71 -9.33 13.59 -2.10
CA ILE A 71 -8.29 14.31 -1.33
C ILE A 71 -7.44 15.18 -2.28
N MET A 72 -7.02 14.64 -3.42
CA MET A 72 -6.24 15.39 -4.42
C MET A 72 -7.03 16.54 -5.00
N ASP A 73 -8.30 16.33 -5.34
CA ASP A 73 -9.22 17.36 -5.86
C ASP A 73 -9.41 18.48 -4.82
N LYS A 74 -9.64 18.13 -3.54
CA LYS A 74 -9.77 19.11 -2.45
C LYS A 74 -8.50 19.92 -2.25
N ALA A 75 -7.33 19.30 -2.39
CA ALA A 75 -6.04 19.96 -2.30
C ALA A 75 -5.70 20.82 -3.53
N GLY A 76 -6.54 20.82 -4.58
CA GLY A 76 -6.24 21.49 -5.84
C GLY A 76 -5.03 20.92 -6.55
N GLU A 77 -4.82 19.60 -6.47
CA GLU A 77 -3.63 18.95 -7.02
C GLU A 77 -3.75 18.75 -8.53
N ASP A 78 -2.65 18.97 -9.21
CA ASP A 78 -2.52 18.67 -10.63
C ASP A 78 -2.01 17.24 -10.82
N TYR A 79 -2.92 16.31 -11.16
CA TYR A 79 -2.61 14.89 -11.23
C TYR A 79 -3.18 14.18 -12.47
N THR A 80 -2.60 13.05 -12.79
CA THR A 80 -3.17 12.05 -13.71
C THR A 80 -3.08 10.67 -13.11
N ILE A 81 -4.00 9.78 -13.53
CA ILE A 81 -4.02 8.39 -13.07
C ILE A 81 -3.34 7.52 -14.12
N MET A 82 -2.30 6.79 -13.71
CA MET A 82 -1.51 5.94 -14.61
C MET A 82 -2.30 4.74 -15.13
N ASP A 83 -3.15 4.15 -14.29
CA ASP A 83 -3.81 2.87 -14.52
C ASP A 83 -5.30 2.96 -14.21
N GLY A 84 -5.99 3.87 -14.88
CA GLY A 84 -7.41 4.17 -14.66
C GLY A 84 -8.31 2.95 -14.64
N ASP A 85 -7.96 1.92 -15.39
CA ASP A 85 -8.68 0.63 -15.48
C ASP A 85 -8.20 -0.38 -14.43
N GLY A 86 -7.21 -0.04 -13.61
CA GLY A 86 -6.71 -0.90 -12.52
C GLY A 86 -5.91 -2.13 -12.97
N GLY A 87 -5.46 -2.15 -14.21
CA GLY A 87 -4.80 -3.31 -14.83
C GLY A 87 -3.30 -3.43 -14.59
N ILE A 88 -2.63 -2.38 -14.08
CA ILE A 88 -1.16 -2.37 -14.00
C ILE A 88 -0.67 -3.02 -12.72
N CYS A 89 0.32 -3.91 -12.84
CA CYS A 89 1.04 -4.48 -11.71
C CYS A 89 2.41 -3.83 -11.57
N CYS A 90 2.83 -3.62 -10.32
CA CYS A 90 4.17 -3.11 -9.99
C CYS A 90 5.30 -4.16 -10.13
N GLY A 91 5.00 -5.42 -10.44
CA GLY A 91 5.98 -6.51 -10.55
C GLY A 91 6.38 -7.20 -9.25
N ARG A 92 6.08 -6.65 -8.08
CA ARG A 92 6.46 -7.23 -6.78
C ARG A 92 5.96 -8.67 -6.58
N PRO A 93 4.72 -9.03 -6.93
CA PRO A 93 4.25 -10.41 -6.82
C PRO A 93 5.12 -11.40 -7.57
N MET A 94 5.58 -11.04 -8.76
CA MET A 94 6.46 -11.89 -9.58
C MET A 94 7.83 -12.08 -8.95
N LEU A 95 8.44 -11.00 -8.42
CA LEU A 95 9.70 -11.12 -7.68
C LEU A 95 9.56 -12.06 -6.48
N VAL A 96 8.50 -11.91 -5.68
CA VAL A 96 8.26 -12.74 -4.49
C VAL A 96 7.98 -14.20 -4.87
N ALA A 97 7.41 -14.45 -6.04
CA ALA A 97 7.18 -15.80 -6.58
C ALA A 97 8.43 -16.43 -7.21
N GLY A 98 9.53 -15.69 -7.34
CA GLY A 98 10.77 -16.15 -7.97
C GLY A 98 10.79 -16.03 -9.50
N ARG A 99 9.85 -15.28 -10.08
CA ARG A 99 9.74 -14.98 -11.53
C ARG A 99 10.45 -13.65 -11.84
N LYS A 100 11.76 -13.65 -11.71
CA LYS A 100 12.55 -12.42 -11.79
C LYS A 100 12.48 -11.77 -13.16
N ASP A 101 12.58 -12.57 -14.22
CA ASP A 101 12.63 -12.06 -15.61
C ASP A 101 11.32 -11.33 -15.97
N ASP A 102 10.17 -11.95 -15.65
CA ASP A 102 8.85 -11.35 -15.86
C ASP A 102 8.68 -10.05 -15.05
N ALA A 103 9.21 -10.05 -13.81
CA ALA A 103 9.17 -8.85 -12.97
C ALA A 103 10.03 -7.72 -13.57
N MET A 104 11.21 -8.03 -14.08
CA MET A 104 12.12 -7.03 -14.66
C MET A 104 11.54 -6.44 -15.94
N GLU A 105 10.92 -7.24 -16.81
CA GLU A 105 10.21 -6.75 -18.00
C GLU A 105 9.12 -5.74 -17.63
N MET A 106 8.32 -6.06 -16.61
CA MET A 106 7.26 -5.17 -16.13
C MET A 106 7.82 -3.89 -15.51
N ILE A 107 8.89 -3.99 -14.71
CA ILE A 107 9.59 -2.84 -14.13
C ILE A 107 10.08 -1.90 -15.23
N GLU A 108 10.69 -2.45 -16.27
CA GLU A 108 11.23 -1.67 -17.39
C GLU A 108 10.11 -0.92 -18.13
N LYS A 109 9.00 -1.60 -18.46
CA LYS A 109 7.84 -0.98 -19.12
C LYS A 109 7.23 0.12 -18.29
N ASN A 110 6.94 -0.16 -17.01
CA ASN A 110 6.40 0.84 -16.10
C ASN A 110 7.35 2.04 -15.92
N THR A 111 8.66 1.80 -15.85
CA THR A 111 9.66 2.86 -15.74
C THR A 111 9.59 3.82 -16.95
N LYS A 112 9.48 3.28 -18.17
CA LYS A 112 9.32 4.09 -19.40
C LYS A 112 8.08 4.96 -19.33
N ILE A 113 6.92 4.39 -18.94
CA ILE A 113 5.65 5.12 -18.81
C ILE A 113 5.76 6.22 -17.76
N ILE A 114 6.29 5.90 -16.58
CA ILE A 114 6.42 6.86 -15.48
C ILE A 114 7.33 8.02 -15.89
N LYS A 115 8.49 7.74 -16.50
CA LYS A 115 9.40 8.81 -16.97
C LYS A 115 8.78 9.64 -18.10
N ALA A 116 8.06 9.00 -19.02
CA ALA A 116 7.39 9.70 -20.11
C ALA A 116 6.26 10.64 -19.63
N SER A 117 5.64 10.37 -18.48
CA SER A 117 4.61 11.24 -17.89
C SER A 117 5.13 12.64 -17.56
N GLY A 118 6.43 12.77 -17.30
CA GLY A 118 7.05 14.03 -16.86
C GLY A 118 6.60 14.48 -15.46
N ALA A 119 5.92 13.62 -14.70
CA ALA A 119 5.51 13.91 -13.33
C ALA A 119 6.74 13.99 -12.41
N SER A 120 6.67 14.87 -11.42
CA SER A 120 7.69 15.00 -10.37
C SER A 120 7.39 14.14 -9.13
N VAL A 121 6.14 13.68 -8.99
CA VAL A 121 5.69 12.84 -7.87
C VAL A 121 4.99 11.59 -8.41
N LEU A 122 5.38 10.42 -7.91
CA LEU A 122 4.68 9.16 -8.08
C LEU A 122 3.94 8.83 -6.78
N LEU A 123 2.61 8.99 -6.79
CA LEU A 123 1.76 8.67 -5.64
C LEU A 123 1.27 7.23 -5.74
N VAL A 124 1.41 6.47 -4.65
CA VAL A 124 0.94 5.08 -4.57
C VAL A 124 0.19 4.83 -3.26
N ASN A 125 -0.83 3.99 -3.29
CA ASN A 125 -1.62 3.64 -2.10
C ASN A 125 -1.39 2.21 -1.60
N CYS A 126 -0.55 1.44 -2.25
CA CYS A 126 -0.22 0.08 -1.82
C CYS A 126 1.23 0.01 -1.32
N PRO A 127 1.47 -0.37 -0.06
CA PRO A 127 2.82 -0.51 0.49
C PRO A 127 3.73 -1.46 -0.30
N ILE A 128 3.12 -2.49 -0.89
CA ILE A 128 3.85 -3.46 -1.72
C ILE A 128 4.38 -2.77 -2.99
N CYS A 129 3.56 -1.91 -3.62
CA CYS A 129 3.97 -1.11 -4.77
C CYS A 129 4.99 -0.05 -4.37
N TYR A 130 4.74 0.67 -3.28
CA TYR A 130 5.67 1.68 -2.76
C TYR A 130 7.08 1.12 -2.56
N LYS A 131 7.17 -0.03 -1.89
CA LYS A 131 8.46 -0.68 -1.62
C LYS A 131 9.21 -1.06 -2.90
N ILE A 132 8.55 -1.69 -3.87
CA ILE A 132 9.23 -2.10 -5.11
C ILE A 132 9.64 -0.89 -5.96
N PHE A 133 8.82 0.18 -6.01
CA PHE A 133 9.21 1.41 -6.69
C PHE A 133 10.48 2.01 -6.09
N LYS A 134 10.61 2.02 -4.77
CA LYS A 134 11.81 2.50 -4.09
C LYS A 134 13.04 1.60 -4.26
N GLU A 135 12.85 0.29 -4.35
CA GLU A 135 13.97 -0.67 -4.34
C GLU A 135 14.44 -1.09 -5.74
N ASN A 136 13.55 -1.09 -6.73
CA ASN A 136 13.82 -1.77 -8.00
C ASN A 136 13.61 -0.88 -9.24
N TYR A 137 13.02 0.30 -9.10
CA TYR A 137 12.78 1.21 -10.21
C TYR A 137 13.84 2.32 -10.27
N SER A 138 14.33 2.64 -11.45
CA SER A 138 15.23 3.77 -11.68
C SER A 138 14.41 5.01 -12.02
N LEU A 139 13.95 5.73 -10.99
CA LEU A 139 13.06 6.90 -11.08
C LEU A 139 13.72 8.17 -10.53
N GLU A 140 14.97 8.41 -10.94
CA GLU A 140 15.74 9.58 -10.53
C GLU A 140 14.98 10.87 -10.88
N GLY A 141 14.88 11.79 -9.93
CA GLY A 141 14.15 13.06 -10.07
C GLY A 141 12.63 12.97 -9.87
N ILE A 142 12.10 11.78 -9.60
CA ILE A 142 10.69 11.57 -9.27
C ILE A 142 10.57 11.19 -7.79
N GLU A 143 9.86 11.99 -7.01
CA GLU A 143 9.58 11.68 -5.61
C GLU A 143 8.53 10.58 -5.52
N ILE A 144 8.83 9.47 -4.85
CA ILE A 144 7.88 8.39 -4.63
C ILE A 144 7.25 8.54 -3.25
N LEU A 145 5.93 8.74 -3.19
CA LEU A 145 5.17 8.91 -1.96
C LEU A 145 4.11 7.82 -1.79
N HIS A 146 4.06 7.27 -0.60
CA HIS A 146 2.88 6.51 -0.17
C HIS A 146 1.76 7.49 0.19
N HIS A 147 0.50 7.13 -0.04
CA HIS A 147 -0.61 8.04 0.20
C HIS A 147 -0.70 8.54 1.66
N THR A 148 -0.20 7.79 2.64
CA THR A 148 -0.11 8.26 4.03
C THR A 148 0.86 9.42 4.21
N GLU A 149 2.03 9.36 3.57
CA GLU A 149 3.01 10.46 3.58
C GLU A 149 2.45 11.69 2.86
N TYR A 150 1.74 11.44 1.76
CA TYR A 150 1.13 12.49 0.97
C TYR A 150 0.01 13.21 1.74
N ILE A 151 -0.89 12.47 2.39
CA ILE A 151 -1.98 13.03 3.19
C ILE A 151 -1.41 13.79 4.41
N ASP A 152 -0.46 13.21 5.13
CA ASP A 152 0.21 13.85 6.28
C ASP A 152 0.86 15.17 5.87
N ARG A 153 1.52 15.22 4.71
CA ARG A 153 2.08 16.43 4.11
C ARG A 153 1.00 17.47 3.82
N LEU A 154 -0.09 17.08 3.14
CA LEU A 154 -1.18 18.01 2.81
C LEU A 154 -1.83 18.62 4.06
N VAL A 155 -1.99 17.84 5.13
CA VAL A 155 -2.51 18.31 6.42
C VAL A 155 -1.52 19.27 7.07
N SER A 156 -0.24 18.90 7.13
CA SER A 156 0.80 19.73 7.78
C SER A 156 1.06 21.05 7.06
N GLU A 157 0.89 21.07 5.73
CA GLU A 157 0.98 22.28 4.91
C GLU A 157 -0.31 23.13 4.91
N GLY A 158 -1.37 22.66 5.60
CA GLY A 158 -2.67 23.34 5.62
C GLY A 158 -3.42 23.35 4.27
N ARG A 159 -3.05 22.47 3.36
CA ARG A 159 -3.69 22.36 2.03
C ARG A 159 -5.01 21.61 2.08
N ILE A 160 -5.19 20.77 3.09
CA ILE A 160 -6.46 20.14 3.47
C ILE A 160 -6.64 20.25 4.97
N ALA A 161 -7.90 20.33 5.43
CA ALA A 161 -8.24 20.23 6.83
C ALA A 161 -9.16 19.03 7.06
N ILE A 162 -9.02 18.38 8.21
CA ILE A 162 -9.77 17.20 8.62
C ILE A 162 -10.63 17.58 9.82
N ASP A 163 -11.94 17.36 9.74
CA ASP A 163 -12.86 17.53 10.85
C ASP A 163 -12.69 16.39 11.85
N ARG A 164 -12.19 16.73 13.04
CA ARG A 164 -11.91 15.73 14.08
C ARG A 164 -13.17 15.23 14.73
N SER A 165 -13.29 13.91 14.92
CA SER A 165 -14.39 13.25 15.62
C SER A 165 -13.97 12.61 16.94
N GLU A 166 -14.97 12.15 17.72
CA GLU A 166 -14.77 11.34 18.91
C GLU A 166 -14.53 9.84 18.60
N THR A 167 -14.54 9.45 17.31
CA THR A 167 -14.35 8.07 16.88
C THR A 167 -13.00 7.54 17.33
N LYS A 168 -13.01 6.35 17.92
CA LYS A 168 -11.81 5.64 18.34
C LYS A 168 -11.30 4.76 17.22
N TYR A 169 -10.15 5.11 16.68
CA TYR A 169 -9.48 4.37 15.63
C TYR A 169 -8.34 3.54 16.21
N VAL A 170 -8.17 2.29 15.74
CA VAL A 170 -6.93 1.54 15.91
C VAL A 170 -6.21 1.47 14.56
N TYR A 171 -4.91 1.74 14.56
CA TYR A 171 -4.14 1.64 13.32
C TYR A 171 -3.40 0.29 13.24
N HIS A 172 -3.65 -0.43 12.13
CA HIS A 172 -2.87 -1.61 11.78
C HIS A 172 -1.65 -1.20 10.95
N ASP A 173 -0.46 -1.48 11.43
CA ASP A 173 0.80 -1.25 10.70
C ASP A 173 1.01 -2.29 9.59
N PRO A 174 0.82 -1.96 8.29
CA PRO A 174 1.08 -2.91 7.22
C PRO A 174 2.55 -3.30 7.17
N CYS A 175 2.83 -4.59 7.10
CA CYS A 175 4.19 -5.10 7.23
C CYS A 175 5.18 -4.57 6.18
N GLU A 176 4.72 -4.28 4.96
CA GLU A 176 5.56 -3.70 3.89
C GLU A 176 5.74 -2.19 4.05
N LEU A 177 4.81 -1.48 4.71
CA LEU A 177 4.94 -0.05 4.98
C LEU A 177 5.83 0.21 6.20
N GLY A 178 5.49 -0.37 7.35
CA GLY A 178 6.22 -0.20 8.58
C GLY A 178 7.58 -0.90 8.53
N ARG A 179 7.63 -2.24 8.69
CA ARG A 179 8.89 -2.98 8.67
C ARG A 179 9.65 -2.90 7.36
N GLY A 180 8.92 -2.80 6.24
CA GLY A 180 9.50 -2.77 4.92
C GLY A 180 10.09 -1.42 4.52
N CYS A 181 9.50 -0.31 4.97
CA CYS A 181 9.86 1.04 4.52
C CYS A 181 10.07 2.05 5.66
N GLY A 182 9.88 1.65 6.92
CA GLY A 182 10.12 2.52 8.07
C GLY A 182 9.05 3.58 8.33
N ILE A 183 7.89 3.50 7.68
CA ILE A 183 6.81 4.48 7.79
C ILE A 183 5.85 4.05 8.91
N TYR A 184 5.87 4.80 10.01
CA TYR A 184 5.06 4.55 11.21
C TYR A 184 4.32 5.79 11.71
N ASP A 185 4.94 6.97 11.61
CA ASP A 185 4.45 8.21 12.22
C ASP A 185 3.38 8.87 11.35
N GLN A 186 3.60 8.98 10.04
CA GLN A 186 2.69 9.65 9.11
C GLN A 186 1.26 9.10 9.17
N PRO A 187 1.02 7.77 9.12
CA PRO A 187 -0.34 7.26 9.27
C PRO A 187 -0.96 7.56 10.63
N ARG A 188 -0.16 7.60 11.70
CA ARG A 188 -0.64 7.95 13.04
C ARG A 188 -1.04 9.42 13.13
N ASN A 189 -0.24 10.32 12.55
CA ASN A 189 -0.56 11.74 12.48
C ASN A 189 -1.93 11.97 11.80
N VAL A 190 -2.17 11.31 10.67
CA VAL A 190 -3.45 11.41 9.95
C VAL A 190 -4.62 10.86 10.77
N VAL A 191 -4.43 9.71 11.44
CA VAL A 191 -5.48 9.14 12.31
C VAL A 191 -5.78 10.05 13.49
N VAL A 192 -4.77 10.64 14.12
CA VAL A 192 -4.92 11.59 15.24
C VAL A 192 -5.63 12.88 14.78
N ALA A 193 -5.38 13.34 13.56
CA ALA A 193 -6.12 14.46 12.98
C ALA A 193 -7.61 14.14 12.79
N ALA A 194 -7.96 12.88 12.47
CA ALA A 194 -9.34 12.47 12.21
C ALA A 194 -10.13 12.08 13.48
N GLY A 195 -9.44 11.66 14.57
CA GLY A 195 -10.12 11.22 15.79
C GLY A 195 -9.19 10.78 16.90
N THR A 196 -9.62 9.83 17.69
CA THR A 196 -8.85 9.30 18.82
C THR A 196 -8.11 8.03 18.40
N LEU A 197 -6.78 8.07 18.37
CA LEU A 197 -5.98 6.87 18.14
C LEU A 197 -5.90 6.02 19.42
N VAL A 198 -6.31 4.77 19.33
CA VAL A 198 -6.11 3.72 20.33
C VAL A 198 -5.07 2.76 19.76
N GLU A 199 -3.92 2.65 20.38
CA GLU A 199 -2.89 1.73 19.90
C GLU A 199 -3.26 0.27 20.21
N ALA A 200 -2.96 -0.63 19.27
CA ALA A 200 -3.00 -2.05 19.53
C ALA A 200 -1.92 -2.42 20.55
N ASP A 201 -2.14 -3.46 21.33
CA ASP A 201 -1.16 -3.97 22.30
C ASP A 201 0.12 -4.51 21.60
N VAL A 202 0.01 -4.89 20.33
CA VAL A 202 1.13 -5.29 19.46
C VAL A 202 1.10 -4.42 18.19
N ASN A 203 1.89 -3.37 18.16
CA ASN A 203 1.91 -2.36 17.10
C ASN A 203 3.32 -2.09 16.54
N GLY A 204 3.45 -1.15 15.62
CA GLY A 204 4.72 -0.70 15.06
C GLY A 204 5.54 -1.84 14.46
N LYS A 205 6.80 -1.96 14.86
CA LYS A 205 7.72 -3.03 14.40
C LYS A 205 7.25 -4.43 14.78
N GLU A 206 6.54 -4.54 15.91
CA GLU A 206 6.02 -5.81 16.42
C GLU A 206 4.68 -6.21 15.82
N SER A 207 4.02 -5.34 15.05
CA SER A 207 2.68 -5.58 14.51
C SER A 207 2.55 -6.94 13.82
N ILE A 208 1.38 -7.56 13.95
CA ILE A 208 1.09 -8.87 13.37
C ILE A 208 0.61 -8.70 11.93
N CYS A 209 1.12 -9.54 11.02
CA CYS A 209 0.71 -9.51 9.62
C CYS A 209 -0.78 -9.85 9.47
N CYS A 210 -1.47 -9.16 8.57
CA CYS A 210 -2.88 -9.42 8.25
C CYS A 210 -3.15 -10.83 7.67
N GLY A 211 -2.11 -11.58 7.28
CA GLY A 211 -2.25 -12.92 6.69
C GLY A 211 -2.53 -12.93 5.17
N GLY A 212 -2.90 -11.80 4.57
CA GLY A 212 -3.27 -11.71 3.15
C GLY A 212 -2.10 -11.64 2.16
N SER A 213 -0.88 -11.45 2.64
CA SER A 213 0.29 -11.18 1.81
C SER A 213 0.69 -12.36 0.91
N ILE A 214 1.25 -12.02 -0.26
CA ILE A 214 1.94 -12.95 -1.16
C ILE A 214 3.07 -13.71 -0.44
N GLY A 215 3.64 -13.13 0.61
CA GLY A 215 4.57 -13.81 1.51
C GLY A 215 4.00 -15.09 2.13
N SER A 216 2.69 -15.19 2.30
CA SER A 216 1.97 -16.33 2.86
C SER A 216 1.43 -17.33 1.81
N LEU A 217 1.82 -17.24 0.53
CA LEU A 217 1.38 -18.16 -0.54
C LEU A 217 1.58 -19.65 -0.23
N SER A 218 2.59 -19.98 0.56
CA SER A 218 2.87 -21.37 0.97
C SER A 218 2.03 -21.83 2.17
N LEU A 219 1.22 -20.95 2.77
CA LEU A 219 0.34 -21.27 3.88
C LEU A 219 -1.04 -21.66 3.36
N GLY A 220 -1.58 -22.76 3.86
CA GLY A 220 -2.97 -23.15 3.61
C GLY A 220 -3.97 -22.14 4.16
N PHE A 221 -5.22 -22.26 3.71
CA PHE A 221 -6.31 -21.36 4.08
C PHE A 221 -6.45 -21.17 5.60
N ASP A 222 -6.52 -22.28 6.37
CA ASP A 222 -6.74 -22.24 7.82
C ASP A 222 -5.62 -21.50 8.56
N LYS A 223 -4.36 -21.72 8.15
CA LYS A 223 -3.23 -21.02 8.75
C LYS A 223 -3.26 -19.52 8.45
N ARG A 224 -3.70 -19.12 7.26
CA ARG A 224 -3.86 -17.68 6.93
C ARG A 224 -5.00 -17.06 7.71
N LYS A 225 -6.13 -17.78 7.83
CA LYS A 225 -7.27 -17.35 8.65
C LYS A 225 -6.84 -17.16 10.10
N ALA A 226 -6.18 -18.14 10.70
CA ALA A 226 -5.67 -18.04 12.07
C ALA A 226 -4.72 -16.84 12.29
N LEU A 227 -3.86 -16.53 11.31
CA LEU A 227 -3.03 -15.33 11.36
C LEU A 227 -3.86 -14.04 11.36
N THR A 228 -4.90 -13.97 10.53
CA THR A 228 -5.79 -12.81 10.47
C THR A 228 -6.57 -12.63 11.77
N GLU A 229 -7.15 -13.71 12.31
CA GLU A 229 -7.89 -13.70 13.57
C GLU A 229 -6.98 -13.30 14.75
N ASN A 230 -5.75 -13.79 14.77
CA ASN A 230 -4.78 -13.38 15.78
C ASN A 230 -4.44 -11.88 15.66
N ALA A 231 -4.25 -11.35 14.45
CA ALA A 231 -4.03 -9.92 14.26
C ALA A 231 -5.24 -9.08 14.72
N LEU A 232 -6.46 -9.51 14.38
CA LEU A 232 -7.70 -8.84 14.81
C LEU A 232 -7.85 -8.82 16.32
N LYS A 233 -7.52 -9.91 17.01
CA LYS A 233 -7.56 -9.98 18.48
C LYS A 233 -6.72 -8.88 19.11
N HIS A 234 -5.51 -8.65 18.61
CA HIS A 234 -4.63 -7.58 19.10
C HIS A 234 -5.12 -6.18 18.73
N LEU A 235 -5.68 -6.02 17.52
CA LEU A 235 -6.22 -4.72 17.08
C LEU A 235 -7.47 -4.31 17.89
N THR A 236 -8.27 -5.25 18.35
CA THR A 236 -9.54 -4.96 19.02
C THR A 236 -9.46 -4.93 20.55
N CYS A 237 -8.28 -5.16 21.15
CA CYS A 237 -8.11 -5.20 22.61
C CYS A 237 -8.51 -3.90 23.32
N GLY A 238 -8.28 -2.73 22.70
CA GLY A 238 -8.66 -1.40 23.18
C GLY A 238 -10.09 -0.98 22.83
N SER A 239 -10.94 -1.89 22.35
CA SER A 239 -12.34 -1.62 21.92
C SER A 239 -12.46 -0.41 20.97
N PRO A 240 -11.74 -0.38 19.84
CA PRO A 240 -11.89 0.68 18.85
C PRO A 240 -13.24 0.60 18.15
N ASP A 241 -13.68 1.74 17.60
CA ASP A 241 -14.86 1.79 16.75
C ASP A 241 -14.55 1.32 15.33
N VAL A 242 -13.36 1.68 14.82
CA VAL A 242 -12.91 1.40 13.44
C VAL A 242 -11.46 0.94 13.42
N ILE A 243 -11.18 -0.09 12.64
CA ILE A 243 -9.82 -0.52 12.31
C ILE A 243 -9.37 0.23 11.06
N VAL A 244 -8.27 0.97 11.16
CA VAL A 244 -7.68 1.72 10.05
C VAL A 244 -6.39 1.03 9.58
N THR A 245 -6.21 0.95 8.29
CA THR A 245 -4.96 0.47 7.69
C THR A 245 -4.58 1.32 6.47
N ALA A 246 -3.36 1.24 6.02
CA ALA A 246 -2.86 1.95 4.85
C ALA A 246 -2.41 0.95 3.76
N CYS A 247 -3.21 -0.10 3.57
CA CYS A 247 -2.91 -1.15 2.58
C CYS A 247 -4.20 -1.79 2.08
N PRO A 248 -4.50 -1.72 0.76
CA PRO A 248 -5.73 -2.29 0.20
C PRO A 248 -5.86 -3.79 0.46
N LEU A 249 -4.74 -4.52 0.45
CA LEU A 249 -4.74 -5.95 0.76
C LEU A 249 -5.05 -6.25 2.24
N CYS A 250 -4.51 -5.46 3.16
CA CYS A 250 -4.83 -5.60 4.59
C CYS A 250 -6.31 -5.29 4.84
N LYS A 251 -6.83 -4.20 4.26
CA LYS A 251 -8.25 -3.84 4.33
C LYS A 251 -9.15 -4.98 3.86
N THR A 252 -8.90 -5.48 2.65
CA THR A 252 -9.69 -6.60 2.08
C THR A 252 -9.60 -7.86 2.94
N THR A 253 -8.43 -8.12 3.54
CA THR A 253 -8.24 -9.31 4.39
C THR A 253 -9.01 -9.18 5.70
N PHE A 254 -8.90 -8.05 6.38
CA PHE A 254 -9.61 -7.84 7.65
C PHE A 254 -11.12 -7.74 7.47
N ASN A 255 -11.62 -7.11 6.42
CA ASN A 255 -13.06 -7.04 6.14
C ASN A 255 -13.76 -8.40 6.06
N ARG A 256 -13.02 -9.50 5.82
CA ARG A 256 -13.59 -10.85 5.74
C ARG A 256 -13.86 -11.48 7.11
N TYR A 257 -13.18 -11.00 8.16
CA TYR A 257 -13.16 -11.68 9.46
C TYR A 257 -13.37 -10.73 10.64
N SER A 258 -13.44 -9.43 10.41
CA SER A 258 -13.63 -8.42 11.46
C SER A 258 -15.10 -8.15 11.72
N ASP A 259 -15.49 -8.07 12.99
CA ASP A 259 -16.79 -7.59 13.45
C ASP A 259 -16.85 -6.05 13.54
N ARG A 260 -15.70 -5.38 13.37
CA ARG A 260 -15.58 -3.92 13.35
C ARG A 260 -15.41 -3.43 11.91
N PRO A 261 -15.91 -2.23 11.59
CA PRO A 261 -15.61 -1.58 10.32
C PRO A 261 -14.09 -1.50 10.08
N VAL A 262 -13.67 -1.73 8.83
CA VAL A 262 -12.28 -1.61 8.42
C VAL A 262 -12.18 -0.59 7.29
N ALA A 263 -11.46 0.49 7.53
CA ALA A 263 -11.26 1.58 6.58
C ALA A 263 -9.79 1.70 6.14
N ASP A 264 -9.57 2.21 4.95
CA ASP A 264 -8.27 2.74 4.56
C ASP A 264 -8.12 4.16 5.12
N ILE A 265 -6.89 4.57 5.40
CA ILE A 265 -6.60 5.90 5.93
C ILE A 265 -7.11 7.03 5.00
N ALA A 266 -7.08 6.81 3.68
CA ALA A 266 -7.63 7.76 2.73
C ALA A 266 -9.16 7.89 2.85
N GLU A 267 -9.87 6.80 3.16
CA GLU A 267 -11.33 6.83 3.34
C GLU A 267 -11.68 7.63 4.61
N VAL A 268 -10.98 7.36 5.71
CA VAL A 268 -11.15 8.12 6.96
C VAL A 268 -10.89 9.60 6.73
N THR A 269 -9.85 9.95 5.97
CA THR A 269 -9.55 11.33 5.62
C THR A 269 -10.64 11.96 4.75
N ALA A 270 -11.04 11.28 3.66
CA ALA A 270 -11.99 11.81 2.69
C ALA A 270 -13.39 12.04 3.27
N GLU A 271 -13.82 11.20 4.21
CA GLU A 271 -15.11 11.36 4.92
C GLU A 271 -15.16 12.61 5.81
N ARG A 272 -13.99 13.16 6.15
CA ARG A 272 -13.86 14.25 7.11
C ARG A 272 -13.18 15.49 6.56
N LEU A 273 -13.07 15.60 5.23
CA LEU A 273 -12.53 16.79 4.57
C LEU A 273 -13.46 18.00 4.77
N ILE A 274 -12.90 19.13 5.21
CA ILE A 274 -13.57 20.44 5.34
C ILE A 274 -12.93 21.51 4.46
#